data_5048da630ef1b1c28539e21c80cfde08
#
_entry.id   5048da630ef1b1c28539e21c80cfde08
#
_cell.length_a   1.000
_cell.length_b   1.000
_cell.length_c   1.000
_cell.angle_alpha   90.00
_cell.angle_beta   90.00
_cell.angle_gamma   90.00
#
_symmetry.space_group_name_H-M   'P 1'
#
loop_
_entity.id
_entity.type
_entity.pdbx_description
1 polymer ?
#
loop_
_entity_poly.entity_id
_entity_poly.type
_entity_poly.pdbx_seq_one_letter_code
_entity_poly.pdbx_strand_id
1 'polypeptide(L)'
;MRWLSPRRLAVWRAVAARAGVSRTTLYRNFDSRQELAAEIYERDVAKIEARSAKVRGNEHGIVDLFNFVLGMMMDDRSLFHVVLSPDMEWYQEHVSRMAAAFKPLVRSGKAAGIVRDGATMEDFRIAFGMALAGMHRLSPAGNKQVKQRIRRILQRALFTDQD
;
A
#
# COMPACT_ATOMS: atom_id res chain seq x y z
N MET A 1 -22.16 -19.45 19.26
CA MET A 1 -21.48 -18.18 19.59
C MET A 1 -20.02 -18.45 19.91
N ARG A 2 -19.10 -18.23 18.96
CA ARG A 2 -17.66 -18.44 19.20
C ARG A 2 -17.13 -17.20 19.91
N TRP A 3 -16.68 -17.33 21.13
CA TRP A 3 -16.11 -16.27 21.97
C TRP A 3 -14.94 -15.60 21.27
N LEU A 4 -15.07 -14.31 20.96
CA LEU A 4 -14.00 -13.50 20.41
C LEU A 4 -12.94 -13.28 21.49
N SER A 5 -11.67 -13.58 21.19
CA SER A 5 -10.58 -13.34 22.13
C SER A 5 -10.47 -11.84 22.47
N PRO A 6 -9.98 -11.47 23.69
CA PRO A 6 -9.85 -10.07 24.10
C PRO A 6 -9.04 -9.20 23.12
N ARG A 7 -8.04 -9.78 22.46
CA ARG A 7 -7.23 -9.11 21.42
C ARG A 7 -8.06 -8.77 20.16
N ARG A 8 -9.00 -9.63 19.76
CA ARG A 8 -9.90 -9.38 18.64
C ARG A 8 -10.85 -8.22 18.93
N LEU A 9 -11.42 -8.16 20.13
CA LEU A 9 -12.30 -7.07 20.56
C LEU A 9 -11.59 -5.71 20.60
N ALA A 10 -10.31 -5.67 20.99
CA ALA A 10 -9.53 -4.43 21.04
C ALA A 10 -9.32 -3.83 19.64
N VAL A 11 -9.08 -4.65 18.62
CA VAL A 11 -8.89 -4.18 17.23
C VAL A 11 -10.18 -3.57 16.67
N TRP A 12 -11.33 -4.22 16.84
CA TRP A 12 -12.62 -3.70 16.40
C TRP A 12 -12.98 -2.38 17.08
N ARG A 13 -12.66 -2.25 18.38
CA ARG A 13 -12.82 -0.99 19.13
C ARG A 13 -11.99 0.15 18.53
N ALA A 14 -10.73 -0.12 18.20
CA ALA A 14 -9.84 0.88 17.62
C ALA A 14 -10.31 1.31 16.22
N VAL A 15 -10.74 0.37 15.39
CA VAL A 15 -11.27 0.65 14.04
C VAL A 15 -12.54 1.48 14.12
N ALA A 16 -13.51 1.09 14.95
CA ALA A 16 -14.77 1.81 15.12
C ALA A 16 -14.54 3.24 15.62
N ALA A 17 -13.67 3.41 16.63
CA ALA A 17 -13.32 4.71 17.18
C ALA A 17 -12.65 5.62 16.14
N ARG A 18 -11.74 5.07 15.32
CA ARG A 18 -11.05 5.83 14.26
C ARG A 18 -12.00 6.21 13.11
N ALA A 19 -12.96 5.35 12.80
CA ALA A 19 -13.97 5.60 11.78
C ALA A 19 -15.12 6.51 12.27
N GLY A 20 -15.17 6.86 13.56
CA GLY A 20 -16.26 7.65 14.14
C GLY A 20 -17.61 6.94 14.17
N VAL A 21 -17.61 5.60 14.11
CA VAL A 21 -18.83 4.79 14.09
C VAL A 21 -18.97 3.92 15.33
N SER A 22 -20.19 3.49 15.64
CA SER A 22 -20.41 2.52 16.71
C SER A 22 -19.89 1.13 16.32
N ARG A 23 -19.52 0.33 17.32
CA ARG A 23 -19.17 -1.08 17.10
C ARG A 23 -20.31 -1.85 16.46
N THR A 24 -21.54 -1.58 16.87
CA THR A 24 -22.75 -2.20 16.30
C THR A 24 -22.86 -1.90 14.81
N THR A 25 -22.58 -0.66 14.39
CA THR A 25 -22.57 -0.27 12.98
C THR A 25 -21.49 -1.05 12.21
N LEU A 26 -20.30 -1.20 12.78
CA LEU A 26 -19.22 -1.95 12.13
C LEU A 26 -19.58 -3.43 11.96
N TYR A 27 -20.11 -4.09 13.02
CA TYR A 27 -20.54 -5.48 12.96
C TYR A 27 -21.76 -5.74 12.07
N ARG A 28 -22.59 -4.74 11.83
CA ARG A 28 -23.73 -4.84 10.89
C ARG A 28 -23.28 -4.79 9.43
N ASN A 29 -22.13 -4.19 9.14
CA ASN A 29 -21.65 -3.99 7.78
C ASN A 29 -20.55 -4.99 7.39
N PHE A 30 -19.89 -5.62 8.36
CA PHE A 30 -18.78 -6.54 8.10
C PHE A 30 -18.86 -7.75 9.04
N ASP A 31 -19.02 -8.92 8.47
CA ASP A 31 -19.13 -10.18 9.23
C ASP A 31 -17.76 -10.63 9.77
N SER A 32 -16.67 -10.15 9.17
CA SER A 32 -15.32 -10.54 9.57
C SER A 32 -14.30 -9.41 9.37
N ARG A 33 -13.12 -9.54 10.04
CA ARG A 33 -11.97 -8.67 9.78
C ARG A 33 -11.46 -8.81 8.34
N GLN A 34 -11.57 -10.01 7.79
CA GLN A 34 -11.16 -10.30 6.43
C GLN A 34 -11.99 -9.52 5.43
N GLU A 35 -13.31 -9.49 5.63
CA GLU A 35 -14.22 -8.73 4.79
C GLU A 35 -13.96 -7.22 4.87
N LEU A 36 -13.81 -6.66 6.08
CA LEU A 36 -13.43 -5.27 6.24
C LEU A 36 -12.08 -4.97 5.58
N ALA A 37 -11.12 -5.88 5.71
CA ALA A 37 -9.82 -5.74 5.10
C ALA A 37 -9.91 -5.79 3.58
N ALA A 38 -10.66 -6.73 3.02
CA ALA A 38 -10.88 -6.83 1.58
C ALA A 38 -11.50 -5.55 1.01
N GLU A 39 -12.50 -4.98 1.70
CA GLU A 39 -13.12 -3.72 1.29
C GLU A 39 -12.15 -2.53 1.31
N ILE A 40 -11.30 -2.43 2.33
CA ILE A 40 -10.26 -1.40 2.41
C ILE A 40 -9.28 -1.55 1.25
N TYR A 41 -8.83 -2.78 0.97
CA TYR A 41 -7.92 -3.08 -0.13
C TYR A 41 -8.54 -2.79 -1.49
N GLU A 42 -9.78 -3.20 -1.71
CA GLU A 42 -10.50 -2.91 -2.96
C GLU A 42 -10.50 -1.41 -3.24
N ARG A 43 -10.85 -0.62 -2.24
CA ARG A 43 -10.85 0.85 -2.34
C ARG A 43 -9.46 1.41 -2.63
N ASP A 44 -8.42 0.87 -2.04
CA ASP A 44 -7.05 1.36 -2.23
C ASP A 44 -6.48 0.92 -3.58
N VAL A 45 -6.77 -0.30 -4.04
CA VAL A 45 -6.41 -0.74 -5.39
C VAL A 45 -7.13 0.09 -6.44
N ALA A 46 -8.42 0.40 -6.26
CA ALA A 46 -9.16 1.28 -7.16
C ALA A 46 -8.52 2.70 -7.27
N LYS A 47 -8.04 3.26 -6.15
CA LYS A 47 -7.29 4.54 -6.17
C LYS A 47 -5.98 4.43 -6.94
N ILE A 48 -5.26 3.32 -6.80
CA ILE A 48 -4.00 3.06 -7.51
C ILE A 48 -4.26 2.92 -9.01
N GLU A 49 -5.28 2.17 -9.41
CA GLU A 49 -5.70 2.01 -10.80
C GLU A 49 -6.09 3.37 -11.44
N ALA A 50 -6.90 4.17 -10.72
CA ALA A 50 -7.28 5.51 -11.15
C ALA A 50 -6.07 6.45 -11.29
N ARG A 51 -5.12 6.40 -10.34
CA ARG A 51 -3.88 7.18 -10.43
C ARG A 51 -3.03 6.73 -11.60
N SER A 52 -2.85 5.42 -11.79
CA SER A 52 -2.13 4.86 -12.94
C SER A 52 -2.71 5.34 -14.27
N ALA A 53 -4.03 5.28 -14.42
CA ALA A 53 -4.71 5.77 -15.62
C ALA A 53 -4.46 7.27 -15.87
N LYS A 54 -4.50 8.08 -14.79
CA LYS A 54 -4.29 9.53 -14.87
C LYS A 54 -2.88 9.92 -15.32
N VAL A 55 -1.86 9.16 -14.91
CA VAL A 55 -0.45 9.47 -15.22
C VAL A 55 0.06 8.72 -16.45
N ARG A 56 -0.81 7.94 -17.10
CA ARG A 56 -0.48 7.23 -18.36
C ARG A 56 -0.18 8.26 -19.46
N GLY A 57 0.94 8.06 -20.14
CA GLY A 57 1.42 9.01 -21.16
C GLY A 57 2.37 10.10 -20.63
N ASN A 58 2.52 10.22 -19.31
CA ASN A 58 3.58 11.01 -18.71
C ASN A 58 4.82 10.13 -18.53
N GLU A 59 5.98 10.57 -19.02
CA GLU A 59 7.25 9.82 -18.90
C GLU A 59 7.64 9.59 -17.44
N HIS A 60 7.34 10.57 -16.54
CA HIS A 60 7.54 10.46 -15.09
C HIS A 60 6.36 9.81 -14.36
N GLY A 61 5.38 9.28 -15.06
CA GLY A 61 4.18 8.69 -14.47
C GLY A 61 4.45 7.55 -13.50
N ILE A 62 5.55 6.81 -13.72
CA ILE A 62 5.97 5.75 -12.79
C ILE A 62 6.46 6.30 -11.46
N VAL A 63 7.19 7.40 -11.46
CA VAL A 63 7.66 8.09 -10.23
C VAL A 63 6.47 8.62 -9.45
N ASP A 64 5.52 9.22 -10.16
CA ASP A 64 4.26 9.73 -9.62
C ASP A 64 3.44 8.62 -8.95
N LEU A 65 3.23 7.50 -9.64
CA LEU A 65 2.48 6.36 -9.11
C LEU A 65 3.19 5.74 -7.90
N PHE A 66 4.51 5.56 -7.99
CA PHE A 66 5.31 5.04 -6.89
C PHE A 66 5.18 5.92 -5.63
N ASN A 67 5.34 7.23 -5.78
CA ASN A 67 5.21 8.17 -4.67
C ASN A 67 3.80 8.20 -4.07
N PHE A 68 2.77 8.09 -4.91
CA PHE A 68 1.39 8.02 -4.47
C PHE A 68 1.14 6.78 -3.62
N VAL A 69 1.51 5.60 -4.10
CA VAL A 69 1.33 4.33 -3.37
C VAL A 69 2.16 4.33 -2.09
N LEU A 70 3.41 4.76 -2.17
CA LEU A 70 4.28 4.87 -1.00
C LEU A 70 3.71 5.82 0.06
N GLY A 71 3.12 6.94 -0.36
CA GLY A 71 2.42 7.87 0.52
C GLY A 71 1.24 7.22 1.21
N MET A 72 0.36 6.55 0.46
CA MET A 72 -0.78 5.82 1.03
C MET A 72 -0.33 4.81 2.09
N MET A 73 0.68 3.98 1.78
CA MET A 73 1.20 2.96 2.70
C MET A 73 1.84 3.56 3.95
N MET A 74 2.46 4.73 3.85
CA MET A 74 3.09 5.40 4.98
C MET A 74 2.09 6.16 5.87
N ASP A 75 0.97 6.59 5.32
CA ASP A 75 -0.02 7.40 6.04
C ASP A 75 -1.10 6.53 6.67
N ASP A 76 -1.45 5.41 6.06
CA ASP A 76 -2.42 4.46 6.59
C ASP A 76 -1.76 3.19 7.12
N ARG A 77 -1.64 3.13 8.46
CA ARG A 77 -1.10 1.97 9.18
C ARG A 77 -2.05 0.77 9.23
N SER A 78 -3.33 0.97 8.93
CA SER A 78 -4.32 -0.12 8.97
C SER A 78 -4.03 -1.18 7.90
N LEU A 79 -3.47 -0.78 6.76
CA LEU A 79 -3.03 -1.69 5.70
C LEU A 79 -1.90 -2.64 6.14
N PHE A 80 -1.06 -2.24 7.09
CA PHE A 80 0.08 -3.04 7.54
C PHE A 80 -0.33 -4.41 8.14
N HIS A 81 -1.39 -4.43 8.94
CA HIS A 81 -1.82 -5.66 9.62
C HIS A 81 -2.48 -6.68 8.69
N VAL A 82 -2.90 -6.24 7.52
CA VAL A 82 -3.58 -7.07 6.53
C VAL A 82 -2.58 -7.67 5.54
N VAL A 83 -1.53 -6.93 5.18
CA VAL A 83 -0.42 -7.42 4.31
C VAL A 83 0.29 -8.65 4.89
N LEU A 84 0.20 -8.87 6.21
CA LEU A 84 0.81 -10.02 6.88
C LEU A 84 -0.03 -11.31 6.85
N SER A 85 -1.10 -11.38 6.04
CA SER A 85 -1.90 -12.59 5.86
C SER A 85 -1.93 -13.00 4.38
N PRO A 86 -0.81 -13.51 3.83
CA PRO A 86 -0.68 -13.82 2.40
C PRO A 86 -1.53 -15.01 1.93
N ASP A 87 -2.10 -15.78 2.85
CA ASP A 87 -2.84 -17.02 2.56
C ASP A 87 -4.30 -16.78 2.11
N MET A 88 -4.66 -15.53 1.79
CA MET A 88 -6.03 -15.19 1.43
C MET A 88 -6.17 -15.00 -0.08
N GLU A 89 -7.12 -15.71 -0.69
CA GLU A 89 -7.39 -15.67 -2.12
C GLU A 89 -7.58 -14.24 -2.66
N TRP A 90 -8.36 -13.40 -1.97
CA TRP A 90 -8.56 -12.00 -2.32
C TRP A 90 -7.25 -11.17 -2.34
N TYR A 91 -6.27 -11.52 -1.52
CA TYR A 91 -4.97 -10.82 -1.48
C TYR A 91 -4.20 -11.00 -2.78
N GLN A 92 -4.19 -12.20 -3.34
CA GLN A 92 -3.50 -12.50 -4.60
C GLN A 92 -4.11 -11.73 -5.78
N GLU A 93 -5.43 -11.63 -5.82
CA GLU A 93 -6.13 -10.83 -6.83
C GLU A 93 -5.73 -9.34 -6.75
N HIS A 94 -5.75 -8.75 -5.56
CA HIS A 94 -5.40 -7.34 -5.35
C HIS A 94 -3.93 -7.06 -5.69
N VAL A 95 -3.01 -7.96 -5.33
CA VAL A 95 -1.59 -7.88 -5.72
C VAL A 95 -1.44 -7.93 -7.24
N SER A 96 -2.18 -8.81 -7.91
CA SER A 96 -2.16 -8.92 -9.37
C SER A 96 -2.67 -7.64 -10.05
N ARG A 97 -3.76 -7.06 -9.59
CA ARG A 97 -4.31 -5.79 -10.09
C ARG A 97 -3.34 -4.62 -9.87
N MET A 98 -2.74 -4.54 -8.69
CA MET A 98 -1.72 -3.54 -8.40
C MET A 98 -0.52 -3.68 -9.35
N ALA A 99 -0.02 -4.90 -9.56
CA ALA A 99 1.05 -5.16 -10.52
C ALA A 99 0.66 -4.76 -11.95
N ALA A 100 -0.59 -5.03 -12.37
CA ALA A 100 -1.11 -4.63 -13.67
C ALA A 100 -1.16 -3.10 -13.84
N ALA A 101 -1.45 -2.34 -12.79
CA ALA A 101 -1.42 -0.88 -12.80
C ALA A 101 0.00 -0.32 -12.98
N PHE A 102 1.01 -0.98 -12.42
CA PHE A 102 2.42 -0.56 -12.51
C PHE A 102 3.08 -0.94 -13.84
N LYS A 103 2.79 -2.13 -14.37
CA LYS A 103 3.47 -2.73 -15.52
C LYS A 103 3.63 -1.80 -16.74
N PRO A 104 2.60 -1.11 -17.23
CA PRO A 104 2.75 -0.20 -18.37
C PRO A 104 3.65 0.99 -18.07
N LEU A 105 3.58 1.55 -16.85
CA LEU A 105 4.38 2.70 -16.44
C LEU A 105 5.84 2.33 -16.19
N VAL A 106 6.12 1.15 -15.65
CA VAL A 106 7.50 0.63 -15.54
C VAL A 106 8.11 0.47 -16.93
N ARG A 107 7.35 -0.07 -17.88
CA ARG A 107 7.81 -0.23 -19.26
C ARG A 107 8.11 1.12 -19.93
N SER A 108 7.22 2.10 -19.83
CA SER A 108 7.44 3.45 -20.38
C SER A 108 8.58 4.17 -19.67
N GLY A 109 8.68 4.06 -18.34
CA GLY A 109 9.76 4.64 -17.56
C GLY A 109 11.14 4.05 -17.87
N LYS A 110 11.22 2.75 -18.19
CA LYS A 110 12.45 2.12 -18.72
C LYS A 110 12.82 2.68 -20.09
N ALA A 111 11.86 2.76 -21.01
CA ALA A 111 12.09 3.31 -22.35
C ALA A 111 12.55 4.77 -22.31
N ALA A 112 12.11 5.54 -21.31
CA ALA A 112 12.52 6.93 -21.08
C ALA A 112 13.83 7.06 -20.24
N GLY A 113 14.44 5.96 -19.82
CA GLY A 113 15.66 5.99 -18.98
C GLY A 113 15.43 6.44 -17.52
N ILE A 114 14.17 6.56 -17.08
CA ILE A 114 13.80 7.02 -15.73
C ILE A 114 13.88 5.87 -14.72
N VAL A 115 13.44 4.69 -15.11
CA VAL A 115 13.59 3.47 -14.31
C VAL A 115 14.93 2.83 -14.64
N ARG A 116 15.70 2.46 -13.62
CA ARG A 116 16.99 1.78 -13.81
C ARG A 116 16.79 0.49 -14.61
N ASP A 117 17.70 0.20 -15.54
CA ASP A 117 17.59 -0.94 -16.45
C ASP A 117 17.42 -2.29 -15.73
N GLY A 118 18.15 -2.49 -14.65
CA GLY A 118 18.05 -3.69 -13.81
C GLY A 118 16.79 -3.79 -12.95
N ALA A 119 16.03 -2.71 -12.76
CA ALA A 119 14.87 -2.73 -11.88
C ALA A 119 13.71 -3.53 -12.51
N THR A 120 13.11 -4.41 -11.72
CA THR A 120 12.00 -5.29 -12.11
C THR A 120 10.73 -4.96 -11.32
N MET A 121 9.59 -5.53 -11.70
CA MET A 121 8.36 -5.40 -10.89
C MET A 121 8.54 -5.96 -9.47
N GLU A 122 9.37 -6.98 -9.32
CA GLU A 122 9.70 -7.56 -8.02
C GLU A 122 10.44 -6.55 -7.13
N ASP A 123 11.33 -5.73 -7.67
CA ASP A 123 12.04 -4.70 -6.91
C ASP A 123 11.08 -3.63 -6.39
N PHE A 124 10.05 -3.26 -7.17
CA PHE A 124 9.00 -2.37 -6.68
C PHE A 124 8.21 -3.01 -5.53
N ARG A 125 7.88 -4.30 -5.63
CA ARG A 125 7.19 -5.04 -4.56
C ARG A 125 8.03 -5.11 -3.29
N ILE A 126 9.32 -5.42 -3.42
CA ILE A 126 10.28 -5.45 -2.31
C ILE A 126 10.41 -4.05 -1.69
N ALA A 127 10.52 -3.00 -2.50
CA ALA A 127 10.63 -1.63 -2.02
C ALA A 127 9.41 -1.23 -1.14
N PHE A 128 8.20 -1.57 -1.55
CA PHE A 128 7.00 -1.35 -0.73
C PHE A 128 7.04 -2.15 0.58
N GLY A 129 7.46 -3.41 0.54
CA GLY A 129 7.64 -4.23 1.74
C GLY A 129 8.67 -3.64 2.70
N MET A 130 9.80 -3.18 2.19
CA MET A 130 10.84 -2.50 2.98
C MET A 130 10.33 -1.19 3.59
N ALA A 131 9.55 -0.40 2.85
CA ALA A 131 8.94 0.83 3.37
C ALA A 131 8.03 0.54 4.56
N LEU A 132 7.16 -0.46 4.45
CA LEU A 132 6.27 -0.88 5.54
C LEU A 132 7.05 -1.35 6.77
N ALA A 133 8.05 -2.22 6.57
CA ALA A 133 8.90 -2.72 7.65
C ALA A 133 9.68 -1.58 8.33
N GLY A 134 10.24 -0.67 7.54
CA GLY A 134 10.95 0.51 8.03
C GLY A 134 10.05 1.43 8.84
N MET A 135 8.83 1.69 8.38
CA MET A 135 7.85 2.50 9.11
C MET A 135 7.44 1.86 10.42
N HIS A 136 7.25 0.55 10.44
CA HIS A 136 6.88 -0.16 11.66
C HIS A 136 7.96 -0.08 12.75
N ARG A 137 9.23 -0.26 12.36
CA ARG A 137 10.36 -0.34 13.30
C ARG A 137 10.94 1.02 13.68
N LEU A 138 11.09 1.92 12.70
CA LEU A 138 11.85 3.16 12.86
C LEU A 138 10.98 4.38 13.17
N SER A 139 9.69 4.32 12.87
CA SER A 139 8.80 5.47 13.05
C SER A 139 7.43 5.08 13.60
N PRO A 140 7.33 4.52 14.82
CA PRO A 140 6.06 4.15 15.42
C PRO A 140 5.07 5.33 15.53
N ALA A 141 5.58 6.56 15.66
CA ALA A 141 4.79 7.80 15.76
C ALA A 141 4.56 8.51 14.40
N GLY A 142 5.02 7.93 13.26
CA GLY A 142 4.84 8.55 11.95
C GLY A 142 5.76 9.74 11.65
N ASN A 143 7.00 9.71 12.13
CA ASN A 143 7.98 10.78 11.95
C ASN A 143 8.19 11.14 10.46
N LYS A 144 7.91 12.40 10.11
CA LYS A 144 8.00 12.93 8.74
C LYS A 144 9.41 12.77 8.13
N GLN A 145 10.45 12.97 8.93
CA GLN A 145 11.84 12.86 8.46
C GLN A 145 12.17 11.40 8.07
N VAL A 146 11.73 10.42 8.87
CA VAL A 146 11.90 8.99 8.55
C VAL A 146 11.18 8.62 7.27
N LYS A 147 9.92 9.08 7.10
CA LYS A 147 9.16 8.87 5.86
C LYS A 147 9.90 9.41 4.64
N GLN A 148 10.41 10.65 4.72
CA GLN A 148 11.18 11.28 3.63
C GLN A 148 12.48 10.52 3.34
N ARG A 149 13.16 10.04 4.36
CA ARG A 149 14.42 9.29 4.20
C ARG A 149 14.20 7.95 3.54
N ILE A 150 13.17 7.20 3.95
CA ILE A 150 12.75 5.95 3.31
C ILE A 150 12.44 6.20 1.82
N ARG A 151 11.60 7.20 1.53
CA ARG A 151 11.25 7.57 0.15
C ARG A 151 12.49 7.82 -0.70
N ARG A 152 13.42 8.66 -0.23
CA ARG A 152 14.65 9.00 -0.96
C ARG A 152 15.52 7.77 -1.23
N ILE A 153 15.67 6.88 -0.25
CA ILE A 153 16.47 5.65 -0.40
C ILE A 153 15.85 4.77 -1.49
N LEU A 154 14.55 4.54 -1.43
CA LEU A 154 13.83 3.68 -2.38
C LEU A 154 13.78 4.28 -3.79
N GLN A 155 13.64 5.61 -3.90
CA GLN A 155 13.71 6.29 -5.19
C GLN A 155 15.07 6.10 -5.84
N ARG A 156 16.17 6.28 -5.10
CA ARG A 156 17.53 6.05 -5.61
C ARG A 156 17.80 4.61 -6.02
N ALA A 157 17.13 3.65 -5.39
CA ALA A 157 17.28 2.25 -5.76
C ALA A 157 16.58 1.91 -7.08
N LEU A 158 15.43 2.54 -7.37
CA LEU A 158 14.57 2.18 -8.50
C LEU A 158 14.72 3.11 -9.71
N PHE A 159 15.03 4.37 -9.47
CA PHE A 159 15.07 5.40 -10.51
C PHE A 159 16.48 5.93 -10.74
N THR A 160 16.71 6.40 -11.94
CA THR A 160 17.92 7.16 -12.30
C THR A 160 17.88 8.52 -11.59
N ASP A 161 19.05 9.11 -11.35
CA ASP A 161 19.10 10.46 -10.83
C ASP A 161 18.51 11.40 -11.88
N GLN A 162 17.53 12.18 -11.48
CA GLN A 162 16.96 13.23 -12.30
C GLN A 162 17.76 14.49 -11.98
N ASP A 163 18.63 14.88 -12.91
CA ASP A 163 19.32 16.18 -12.85
C ASP A 163 18.32 17.34 -12.94
#